data_c920185e6e918cdd5c6246ea1544057d
#
_entry.id   c920185e6e918cdd5c6246ea1544057d
#
_cell.length_a   1.000
_cell.length_b   1.000
_cell.length_c   1.000
_cell.angle_alpha   90.00
_cell.angle_beta   90.00
_cell.angle_gamma   90.00
#
_symmetry.space_group_name_H-M   'P 1'
#
loop_
_entity.id
_entity.type
_entity.pdbx_description
1 polymer ?
#
loop_
_entity_poly.entity_id
_entity_poly.type
_entity_poly.pdbx_seq_one_letter_code
_entity_poly.pdbx_strand_id
1 'polypeptide(L)'
;GAAVRAAVIKDSSDSDAPWKLIMTAKKEGDANQIDIPEFYFMDGDKDIYLDDKHEAKNASVKVDGFPIELESNDVNDFLPGVNLHLKQAKKDVPFTLTISEDTQKMTGKVKGLVDQVNEILSFITKQNTIDESTDTTSTFAGDTSLTNIEYRLRNLMQEGFAVGNPKEGGRFIHLNELGVEFDKSGKLGFKEDKFQKALEKDFSGIAEGISGPYGLAYQLRTTIQGYTQSGTGLLGVREQGIRSRISEMDRQIDEKTKRLEVRQQSLTDQFSRLEGSLADMQRQGAALQGLGGGGGLTQQLLGG
;
A
#
# COMPACT_ATOMS: atom_id res chain seq x y z
N GLY A 1 -10.86 31.79 -22.66
CA GLY A 1 -12.28 31.67 -23.02
C GLY A 1 -13.10 32.78 -22.38
N ALA A 2 -14.26 33.15 -22.96
CA ALA A 2 -15.10 34.24 -22.44
C ALA A 2 -15.47 34.02 -20.96
N ALA A 3 -15.42 35.09 -20.17
CA ALA A 3 -15.78 35.07 -18.74
C ALA A 3 -17.31 34.94 -18.50
N VAL A 4 -18.08 34.98 -19.58
CA VAL A 4 -19.55 34.96 -19.56
C VAL A 4 -20.07 33.70 -20.27
N ARG A 5 -21.19 33.18 -19.78
CA ARG A 5 -22.00 32.15 -20.42
C ARG A 5 -23.31 32.79 -20.88
N ALA A 6 -23.70 32.60 -22.12
CA ALA A 6 -24.97 33.08 -22.67
C ALA A 6 -25.86 31.89 -23.06
N ALA A 7 -27.15 31.99 -22.80
CA ALA A 7 -28.17 31.03 -23.18
C ALA A 7 -29.43 31.71 -23.60
N VAL A 8 -30.09 31.23 -24.65
CA VAL A 8 -31.44 31.72 -25.05
C VAL A 8 -32.46 30.72 -24.53
N ILE A 9 -33.43 31.24 -23.80
CA ILE A 9 -34.57 30.47 -23.27
C ILE A 9 -35.87 30.93 -23.89
N LYS A 10 -36.84 30.03 -23.96
CA LYS A 10 -38.19 30.37 -24.41
C LYS A 10 -39.12 30.53 -23.19
N ASP A 11 -39.66 31.71 -23.02
CA ASP A 11 -40.68 31.98 -22.04
C ASP A 11 -42.07 31.82 -22.69
N SER A 12 -42.80 30.79 -22.33
CA SER A 12 -44.11 30.49 -22.90
C SER A 12 -45.24 31.40 -22.31
N SER A 13 -44.93 32.17 -21.27
CA SER A 13 -45.88 33.08 -20.64
C SER A 13 -45.92 34.46 -21.32
N ASP A 14 -44.90 34.82 -22.07
CA ASP A 14 -44.77 36.06 -22.81
C ASP A 14 -44.95 35.80 -24.32
N SER A 15 -46.13 36.14 -24.87
CA SER A 15 -46.44 35.89 -26.29
C SER A 15 -45.79 36.91 -27.23
N ASP A 16 -45.43 38.07 -26.72
CA ASP A 16 -44.91 39.17 -27.58
C ASP A 16 -43.39 39.12 -27.67
N ALA A 17 -42.71 38.68 -26.64
CA ALA A 17 -41.25 38.48 -26.60
C ALA A 17 -40.86 37.11 -25.98
N PRO A 18 -41.18 35.99 -26.64
CA PRO A 18 -41.03 34.65 -26.06
C PRO A 18 -39.58 34.19 -25.91
N TRP A 19 -38.63 34.86 -26.53
CA TRP A 19 -37.21 34.48 -26.48
C TRP A 19 -36.42 35.46 -25.60
N LYS A 20 -35.84 34.96 -24.53
CA LYS A 20 -35.04 35.75 -23.59
C LYS A 20 -33.60 35.29 -23.62
N LEU A 21 -32.68 36.24 -23.75
CA LEU A 21 -31.24 36.00 -23.63
C LEU A 21 -30.82 36.12 -22.18
N ILE A 22 -30.30 35.03 -21.60
CA ILE A 22 -29.74 35.08 -20.26
C ILE A 22 -28.20 35.05 -20.41
N MET A 23 -27.57 36.00 -19.74
CA MET A 23 -26.12 36.09 -19.62
C MET A 23 -25.72 35.91 -18.16
N THR A 24 -24.80 34.96 -17.90
CA THR A 24 -24.36 34.64 -16.55
C THR A 24 -22.83 34.66 -16.51
N ALA A 25 -22.27 35.34 -15.52
CA ALA A 25 -20.84 35.28 -15.27
C ALA A 25 -20.42 33.87 -14.88
N LYS A 26 -19.23 33.43 -15.31
CA LYS A 26 -18.68 32.13 -14.95
C LYS A 26 -18.08 32.09 -13.55
N LYS A 27 -17.79 33.24 -12.99
CA LYS A 27 -17.27 33.41 -11.63
C LYS A 27 -18.21 34.27 -10.81
N GLU A 28 -18.24 34.08 -9.55
CA GLU A 28 -18.98 34.81 -8.54
C GLU A 28 -18.20 36.06 -8.12
N GLY A 29 -18.84 36.92 -7.34
CA GLY A 29 -18.27 38.14 -6.77
C GLY A 29 -18.41 39.37 -7.63
N ASP A 30 -18.36 40.55 -6.98
CA ASP A 30 -18.56 41.87 -7.59
C ASP A 30 -17.55 42.17 -8.73
N ALA A 31 -16.33 41.71 -8.59
CA ALA A 31 -15.28 41.85 -9.63
C ALA A 31 -15.64 41.15 -10.96
N ASN A 32 -16.63 40.27 -10.98
CA ASN A 32 -17.09 39.55 -12.15
C ASN A 32 -18.44 40.04 -12.68
N GLN A 33 -18.83 41.29 -12.33
CA GLN A 33 -20.00 41.97 -12.87
C GLN A 33 -19.94 41.95 -14.41
N ILE A 34 -21.09 41.61 -15.03
CA ILE A 34 -21.23 41.69 -16.48
C ILE A 34 -21.62 43.11 -16.82
N ASP A 35 -20.79 43.81 -17.54
CA ASP A 35 -21.09 45.15 -18.03
C ASP A 35 -21.55 45.01 -19.48
N ILE A 36 -22.82 45.34 -19.74
CA ILE A 36 -23.44 45.28 -21.06
C ILE A 36 -23.64 46.71 -21.52
N PRO A 37 -22.97 47.12 -22.62
CA PRO A 37 -23.21 48.45 -23.16
C PRO A 37 -24.63 48.54 -23.74
N GLU A 38 -25.25 49.69 -23.57
CA GLU A 38 -26.55 49.98 -24.18
C GLU A 38 -26.40 50.05 -25.72
N PHE A 39 -27.22 49.26 -26.44
CA PHE A 39 -27.24 49.23 -27.87
C PHE A 39 -28.50 49.94 -28.38
N TYR A 40 -28.29 50.96 -29.19
CA TYR A 40 -29.39 51.67 -29.89
C TYR A 40 -29.34 51.26 -31.36
N PHE A 41 -30.45 50.75 -31.87
CA PHE A 41 -30.60 50.49 -33.31
C PHE A 41 -31.18 51.72 -34.00
N MET A 42 -30.67 52.03 -35.20
CA MET A 42 -30.99 53.28 -35.94
C MET A 42 -32.48 53.41 -36.38
N ASP A 43 -33.26 52.35 -36.32
CA ASP A 43 -34.69 52.33 -36.59
C ASP A 43 -35.58 52.57 -35.37
N GLY A 44 -34.98 52.74 -34.20
CA GLY A 44 -35.64 53.28 -32.99
C GLY A 44 -36.67 52.39 -32.30
N ASP A 45 -37.10 51.28 -32.92
CA ASP A 45 -38.24 50.51 -32.42
C ASP A 45 -37.90 49.21 -31.73
N LYS A 46 -36.63 48.81 -31.67
CA LYS A 46 -36.21 47.52 -31.06
C LYS A 46 -34.88 47.61 -30.36
N ASP A 47 -34.85 48.35 -29.28
CA ASP A 47 -33.70 48.37 -28.37
C ASP A 47 -33.65 47.07 -27.62
N ILE A 48 -32.43 46.56 -27.35
CA ILE A 48 -32.28 45.47 -26.43
C ILE A 48 -32.39 46.01 -24.99
N TYR A 49 -33.51 45.73 -24.35
CA TYR A 49 -33.72 46.08 -22.97
C TYR A 49 -33.20 44.99 -22.05
N LEU A 50 -32.50 45.39 -20.99
CA LEU A 50 -32.11 44.53 -19.89
C LEU A 50 -33.18 44.68 -18.80
N ASP A 51 -34.15 43.75 -18.77
CA ASP A 51 -35.29 43.83 -17.88
C ASP A 51 -34.92 43.63 -16.41
N ASP A 52 -34.00 42.67 -16.11
CA ASP A 52 -33.59 42.40 -14.75
C ASP A 52 -32.05 42.27 -14.65
N LYS A 53 -31.44 43.31 -14.08
CA LYS A 53 -30.04 43.27 -13.67
C LYS A 53 -29.91 42.65 -12.28
N HIS A 54 -29.45 41.41 -12.23
CA HIS A 54 -28.88 40.89 -10.99
C HIS A 54 -27.43 41.35 -10.88
N GLU A 55 -27.17 42.37 -10.09
CA GLU A 55 -25.82 42.84 -9.83
C GLU A 55 -24.99 41.72 -9.14
N ALA A 56 -23.78 41.51 -9.64
CA ALA A 56 -22.84 40.64 -8.96
C ALA A 56 -22.45 41.28 -7.61
N LYS A 57 -22.49 40.49 -6.57
CA LYS A 57 -22.16 40.92 -5.21
C LYS A 57 -21.29 39.89 -4.53
N ASN A 58 -20.40 40.34 -3.68
CA ASN A 58 -19.68 39.48 -2.77
C ASN A 58 -20.63 38.88 -1.72
N ALA A 59 -20.37 37.67 -1.29
CA ALA A 59 -21.09 37.11 -0.17
C ALA A 59 -20.65 37.81 1.12
N SER A 60 -21.61 38.18 1.96
CA SER A 60 -21.33 38.80 3.26
C SER A 60 -21.70 37.84 4.38
N VAL A 61 -20.71 37.49 5.20
CA VAL A 61 -20.86 36.64 6.38
C VAL A 61 -20.47 37.44 7.62
N LYS A 62 -21.26 37.34 8.68
CA LYS A 62 -20.95 37.95 9.96
C LYS A 62 -20.45 36.91 10.94
N VAL A 63 -19.22 37.01 11.38
CA VAL A 63 -18.61 36.10 12.35
C VAL A 63 -18.34 36.85 13.64
N ASP A 64 -18.93 36.43 14.73
CA ASP A 64 -18.84 37.09 16.04
C ASP A 64 -19.10 38.63 16.00
N GLY A 65 -20.01 39.03 15.11
CA GLY A 65 -20.36 40.45 14.94
C GLY A 65 -19.48 41.19 13.91
N PHE A 66 -18.40 40.61 13.41
CA PHE A 66 -17.54 41.20 12.39
C PHE A 66 -18.02 40.81 10.99
N PRO A 67 -18.33 41.79 10.10
CA PRO A 67 -18.66 41.50 8.72
C PRO A 67 -17.42 41.12 7.94
N ILE A 68 -17.50 40.00 7.20
CA ILE A 68 -16.45 39.50 6.31
C ILE A 68 -17.07 39.39 4.92
N GLU A 69 -16.43 40.00 3.93
CA GLU A 69 -16.80 39.85 2.53
C GLU A 69 -16.01 38.76 1.86
N LEU A 70 -16.70 37.93 1.07
CA LEU A 70 -16.14 36.77 0.40
C LEU A 70 -16.48 36.87 -1.09
N GLU A 71 -15.48 36.72 -1.94
CA GLU A 71 -15.62 36.80 -3.40
C GLU A 71 -16.29 35.57 -4.01
N SER A 72 -16.41 34.47 -3.26
CA SER A 72 -17.05 33.23 -3.69
C SER A 72 -17.90 32.64 -2.58
N ASN A 73 -18.91 31.83 -2.97
CA ASN A 73 -19.70 31.03 -2.04
C ASN A 73 -18.94 29.78 -1.54
N ASP A 74 -17.87 29.38 -2.22
CA ASP A 74 -16.99 28.28 -1.84
C ASP A 74 -15.66 28.84 -1.36
N VAL A 75 -15.47 28.87 -0.05
CA VAL A 75 -14.26 29.39 0.59
C VAL A 75 -13.51 28.25 1.26
N ASN A 76 -12.36 27.91 0.70
CA ASN A 76 -11.46 26.93 1.30
C ASN A 76 -10.63 27.61 2.39
N ASP A 77 -10.44 26.89 3.49
CA ASP A 77 -9.59 27.32 4.60
C ASP A 77 -10.04 28.65 5.24
N PHE A 78 -11.36 28.86 5.31
CA PHE A 78 -11.98 30.04 5.95
C PHE A 78 -11.54 30.21 7.40
N LEU A 79 -11.44 29.11 8.12
CA LEU A 79 -10.68 28.94 9.36
C LEU A 79 -9.75 27.73 9.15
N PRO A 80 -8.63 27.64 9.86
CA PRO A 80 -7.70 26.53 9.68
C PRO A 80 -8.41 25.16 9.66
N GLY A 81 -8.40 24.50 8.50
CA GLY A 81 -9.06 23.21 8.29
C GLY A 81 -10.57 23.24 8.06
N VAL A 82 -11.19 24.42 7.92
CA VAL A 82 -12.64 24.56 7.69
C VAL A 82 -12.91 25.14 6.31
N ASN A 83 -13.62 24.38 5.49
CA ASN A 83 -14.14 24.85 4.20
C ASN A 83 -15.59 25.32 4.39
N LEU A 84 -15.88 26.52 3.93
CA LEU A 84 -17.20 27.12 4.01
C LEU A 84 -17.87 27.06 2.63
N HIS A 85 -19.08 26.50 2.58
CA HIS A 85 -19.92 26.47 1.39
C HIS A 85 -21.24 27.14 1.65
N LEU A 86 -21.43 28.36 1.12
CA LEU A 86 -22.62 29.19 1.31
C LEU A 86 -23.70 28.80 0.30
N LYS A 87 -24.82 28.28 0.78
CA LYS A 87 -25.94 27.82 -0.08
C LYS A 87 -27.09 28.80 -0.16
N GLN A 88 -27.37 29.50 0.92
CA GLN A 88 -28.51 30.39 1.02
C GLN A 88 -28.25 31.49 2.05
N ALA A 89 -28.56 32.73 1.68
CA ALA A 89 -28.53 33.83 2.60
C ALA A 89 -29.91 34.00 3.28
N LYS A 90 -29.89 34.22 4.60
CA LYS A 90 -31.06 34.67 5.37
C LYS A 90 -30.66 35.93 6.16
N LYS A 91 -31.23 37.04 5.79
CA LYS A 91 -30.94 38.30 6.44
C LYS A 91 -31.45 38.26 7.90
N ASP A 92 -30.59 38.70 8.82
CA ASP A 92 -30.89 38.82 10.25
C ASP A 92 -31.29 37.52 10.96
N VAL A 93 -30.97 36.37 10.39
CA VAL A 93 -31.13 35.05 11.03
C VAL A 93 -29.73 34.49 11.34
N PRO A 94 -29.23 34.68 12.56
CA PRO A 94 -27.95 34.07 12.95
C PRO A 94 -28.09 32.56 13.05
N PHE A 95 -27.02 31.85 12.68
CA PHE A 95 -26.88 30.45 12.95
C PHE A 95 -25.60 30.24 13.76
N THR A 96 -25.58 29.20 14.58
CA THR A 96 -24.41 28.84 15.34
C THR A 96 -23.68 27.72 14.62
N LEU A 97 -22.42 27.95 14.25
CA LEU A 97 -21.52 26.91 13.74
C LEU A 97 -20.68 26.44 14.91
N THR A 98 -20.84 25.17 15.28
CA THR A 98 -20.00 24.53 16.27
C THR A 98 -18.96 23.68 15.57
N ILE A 99 -17.69 23.98 15.81
CA ILE A 99 -16.56 23.17 15.35
C ILE A 99 -16.09 22.36 16.55
N SER A 100 -16.13 21.06 16.40
CA SER A 100 -15.66 20.14 17.44
C SER A 100 -14.72 19.10 16.83
N GLU A 101 -13.83 18.58 17.65
CA GLU A 101 -12.95 17.51 17.27
C GLU A 101 -13.75 16.24 16.94
N ASP A 102 -13.40 15.59 15.83
CA ASP A 102 -14.02 14.33 15.42
C ASP A 102 -13.37 13.14 16.16
N THR A 103 -13.78 12.99 17.42
CA THR A 103 -13.28 11.91 18.29
C THR A 103 -13.65 10.52 17.78
N GLN A 104 -14.79 10.37 17.11
CA GLN A 104 -15.23 9.09 16.54
C GLN A 104 -14.34 8.66 15.40
N LYS A 105 -14.00 9.56 14.48
CA LYS A 105 -13.07 9.28 13.39
C LYS A 105 -11.67 8.93 13.90
N MET A 106 -11.21 9.63 14.92
CA MET A 106 -9.93 9.34 15.56
C MET A 106 -9.94 7.95 16.20
N THR A 107 -10.99 7.62 16.95
CA THR A 107 -11.19 6.29 17.56
C THR A 107 -11.19 5.19 16.51
N GLY A 108 -11.92 5.39 15.40
CA GLY A 108 -11.95 4.43 14.28
C GLY A 108 -10.59 4.20 13.64
N LYS A 109 -9.77 5.25 13.49
CA LYS A 109 -8.40 5.12 12.96
C LYS A 109 -7.49 4.34 13.88
N VAL A 110 -7.56 4.58 15.20
CA VAL A 110 -6.75 3.85 16.17
C VAL A 110 -7.19 2.39 16.27
N LYS A 111 -8.50 2.12 16.24
CA LYS A 111 -9.01 0.75 16.16
C LYS A 111 -8.49 0.01 14.93
N GLY A 112 -8.57 0.62 13.75
CA GLY A 112 -8.01 0.05 12.53
C GLY A 112 -6.51 -0.22 12.61
N LEU A 113 -5.74 0.65 13.26
CA LEU A 113 -4.32 0.39 13.52
C LEU A 113 -4.11 -0.84 14.42
N VAL A 114 -4.87 -0.96 15.51
CA VAL A 114 -4.81 -2.10 16.43
C VAL A 114 -5.13 -3.40 15.69
N ASP A 115 -6.17 -3.40 14.87
CA ASP A 115 -6.58 -4.56 14.08
C ASP A 115 -5.48 -4.98 13.09
N GLN A 116 -4.89 -4.04 12.35
CA GLN A 116 -3.78 -4.31 11.43
C GLN A 116 -2.54 -4.86 12.14
N VAL A 117 -2.19 -4.32 13.30
CA VAL A 117 -1.08 -4.85 14.12
C VAL A 117 -1.37 -6.28 14.55
N ASN A 118 -2.59 -6.57 14.99
CA ASN A 118 -3.01 -7.93 15.36
C ASN A 118 -2.97 -8.91 14.19
N GLU A 119 -3.33 -8.47 12.98
CA GLU A 119 -3.22 -9.28 11.76
C GLU A 119 -1.77 -9.66 11.48
N ILE A 120 -0.84 -8.70 11.57
CA ILE A 120 0.60 -8.94 11.39
C ILE A 120 1.11 -9.93 12.46
N LEU A 121 0.81 -9.69 13.72
CA LEU A 121 1.23 -10.57 14.81
C LEU A 121 0.65 -11.99 14.65
N SER A 122 -0.60 -12.10 14.26
CA SER A 122 -1.26 -13.40 14.00
C SER A 122 -0.63 -14.12 12.83
N PHE A 123 -0.29 -13.40 11.76
CA PHE A 123 0.44 -13.96 10.62
C PHE A 123 1.81 -14.52 11.05
N ILE A 124 2.59 -13.74 11.80
CA ILE A 124 3.91 -14.16 12.29
C ILE A 124 3.78 -15.40 13.18
N THR A 125 2.83 -15.38 14.12
CA THR A 125 2.59 -16.52 15.02
C THR A 125 2.25 -17.78 14.22
N LYS A 126 1.35 -17.67 13.22
CA LYS A 126 0.98 -18.79 12.35
C LYS A 126 2.17 -19.34 11.57
N GLN A 127 3.06 -18.48 11.10
CA GLN A 127 4.26 -18.90 10.36
C GLN A 127 5.33 -19.54 11.27
N ASN A 128 5.37 -19.19 12.53
CA ASN A 128 6.32 -19.72 13.53
C ASN A 128 5.82 -20.97 14.25
N THR A 129 4.51 -21.27 14.20
CA THR A 129 3.94 -22.45 14.85
C THR A 129 4.25 -23.68 13.99
N ILE A 130 4.89 -24.67 14.60
CA ILE A 130 5.18 -25.98 14.01
C ILE A 130 4.38 -27.02 14.77
N ASP A 131 3.60 -27.80 14.05
CA ASP A 131 2.91 -29.01 14.52
C ASP A 131 3.26 -30.18 13.61
N GLU A 132 2.77 -31.38 13.97
CA GLU A 132 3.05 -32.61 13.22
C GLU A 132 2.58 -32.59 11.77
N SER A 133 1.62 -31.69 11.42
CA SER A 133 1.08 -31.52 10.07
C SER A 133 1.73 -30.39 9.29
N THR A 134 2.65 -29.65 9.89
CA THR A 134 3.25 -28.45 9.29
C THR A 134 4.32 -28.80 8.27
N ASP A 135 4.11 -28.42 7.01
CA ASP A 135 5.17 -28.47 6.00
C ASP A 135 6.22 -27.38 6.28
N THR A 136 7.30 -27.79 6.96
CA THR A 136 8.39 -26.88 7.34
C THR A 136 9.16 -26.32 6.13
N THR A 137 8.96 -26.86 4.93
CA THR A 137 9.61 -26.36 3.70
C THR A 137 8.93 -25.09 3.18
N SER A 138 7.66 -24.85 3.56
CA SER A 138 6.84 -23.71 3.14
C SER A 138 6.57 -22.70 4.24
N THR A 139 7.13 -22.90 5.46
CA THR A 139 6.97 -21.98 6.60
C THR A 139 8.26 -21.23 6.91
N PHE A 140 8.13 -20.14 7.65
CA PHE A 140 9.26 -19.40 8.21
C PHE A 140 9.66 -19.89 9.60
N ALA A 141 9.27 -21.10 9.98
CA ALA A 141 9.55 -21.66 11.28
C ALA A 141 11.08 -21.69 11.55
N GLY A 142 11.48 -21.14 12.68
CA GLY A 142 12.90 -20.97 13.04
C GLY A 142 13.58 -19.74 12.42
N ASP A 143 12.86 -18.93 11.67
CA ASP A 143 13.39 -17.69 11.11
C ASP A 143 13.46 -16.58 12.17
N THR A 144 14.66 -16.26 12.59
CA THR A 144 14.93 -15.22 13.60
C THR A 144 14.50 -13.81 13.13
N SER A 145 14.39 -13.59 11.81
CA SER A 145 13.98 -12.27 11.30
C SER A 145 12.53 -11.99 11.59
N LEU A 146 11.63 -12.96 11.45
CA LEU A 146 10.22 -12.79 11.81
C LEU A 146 10.04 -12.58 13.31
N THR A 147 10.77 -13.32 14.13
CA THR A 147 10.77 -13.13 15.57
C THR A 147 11.26 -11.73 15.97
N ASN A 148 12.28 -11.22 15.28
CA ASN A 148 12.76 -9.85 15.51
C ASN A 148 11.74 -8.79 15.09
N ILE A 149 11.02 -8.99 13.97
CA ILE A 149 9.93 -8.09 13.55
C ILE A 149 8.82 -8.08 14.59
N GLU A 150 8.40 -9.26 15.06
CA GLU A 150 7.38 -9.40 16.10
C GLU A 150 7.80 -8.66 17.38
N TYR A 151 9.01 -8.93 17.86
CA TYR A 151 9.53 -8.29 19.08
C TYR A 151 9.58 -6.76 18.93
N ARG A 152 10.07 -6.28 17.80
CA ARG A 152 10.14 -4.83 17.55
C ARG A 152 8.77 -4.18 17.48
N LEU A 153 7.80 -4.83 16.83
CA LEU A 153 6.44 -4.34 16.74
C LEU A 153 5.76 -4.31 18.12
N ARG A 154 5.93 -5.37 18.92
CA ARG A 154 5.41 -5.41 20.29
C ARG A 154 6.01 -4.32 21.18
N ASN A 155 7.32 -4.12 21.10
CA ASN A 155 7.99 -3.06 21.85
C ASN A 155 7.46 -1.68 21.48
N LEU A 156 7.34 -1.38 20.18
CA LEU A 156 6.75 -0.12 19.70
C LEU A 156 5.36 0.15 20.25
N MET A 157 4.54 -0.91 20.40
CA MET A 157 3.18 -0.79 20.94
C MET A 157 3.15 -0.72 22.47
N GLN A 158 4.27 -0.96 23.15
CA GLN A 158 4.39 -0.83 24.61
C GLN A 158 5.14 0.44 25.04
N GLU A 159 6.04 0.90 24.18
CA GLU A 159 6.80 2.14 24.41
C GLU A 159 5.85 3.35 24.36
N GLY A 160 6.23 4.41 25.06
CA GLY A 160 5.56 5.70 24.94
C GLY A 160 5.94 6.40 23.63
N PHE A 161 5.05 7.20 23.14
CA PHE A 161 5.33 8.10 22.03
C PHE A 161 5.36 9.56 22.49
N ALA A 162 6.18 10.35 21.84
CA ALA A 162 6.40 11.73 22.24
C ALA A 162 5.35 12.67 21.67
N VAL A 163 4.90 13.59 22.49
CA VAL A 163 4.13 14.79 22.12
C VAL A 163 5.10 15.96 22.21
N GLY A 164 5.34 16.60 21.08
CA GLY A 164 6.40 17.60 20.94
C GLY A 164 7.80 16.98 20.78
N ASN A 165 8.81 17.86 20.73
CA ASN A 165 10.18 17.42 20.58
C ASN A 165 10.72 16.84 21.89
N PRO A 166 11.11 15.55 21.96
CA PRO A 166 11.63 14.93 23.18
C PRO A 166 12.87 15.62 23.74
N LYS A 167 13.68 16.28 22.89
CA LYS A 167 14.88 16.99 23.29
C LYS A 167 14.60 18.37 23.91
N GLU A 168 13.39 18.88 23.70
CA GLU A 168 12.95 20.21 24.14
C GLU A 168 11.90 20.12 25.27
N GLY A 169 11.82 18.98 25.94
CA GLY A 169 10.87 18.78 27.05
C GLY A 169 9.51 18.21 26.62
N GLY A 170 9.43 17.58 25.46
CA GLY A 170 8.23 16.87 25.03
C GLY A 170 7.82 15.80 26.05
N ARG A 171 6.51 15.67 26.30
CA ARG A 171 5.97 14.63 27.17
C ARG A 171 5.81 13.32 26.43
N PHE A 172 5.78 12.21 27.17
CA PHE A 172 5.47 10.90 26.63
C PHE A 172 4.05 10.48 27.04
N ILE A 173 3.35 9.84 26.09
CA ILE A 173 2.06 9.19 26.33
C ILE A 173 2.24 7.71 26.01
N HIS A 174 1.76 6.84 26.88
CA HIS A 174 1.77 5.41 26.66
C HIS A 174 0.43 4.93 26.12
N LEU A 175 0.46 3.95 25.21
CA LEU A 175 -0.76 3.40 24.60
C LEU A 175 -1.70 2.75 25.62
N ASN A 176 -1.16 2.20 26.70
CA ASN A 176 -1.97 1.64 27.79
C ASN A 176 -2.81 2.71 28.49
N GLU A 177 -2.33 3.95 28.59
CA GLU A 177 -3.09 5.08 29.14
C GLU A 177 -4.29 5.43 28.25
N LEU A 178 -4.12 5.20 26.95
CA LEU A 178 -5.15 5.39 25.92
C LEU A 178 -6.06 4.16 25.73
N GLY A 179 -5.91 3.12 26.55
CA GLY A 179 -6.74 1.92 26.49
C GLY A 179 -6.32 0.90 25.42
N VAL A 180 -5.11 1.03 24.87
CA VAL A 180 -4.50 0.03 23.98
C VAL A 180 -3.46 -0.76 24.77
N GLU A 181 -3.70 -2.04 24.99
CA GLU A 181 -2.83 -2.89 25.81
C GLU A 181 -2.84 -4.34 25.31
N PHE A 182 -1.74 -5.06 25.51
CA PHE A 182 -1.72 -6.49 25.20
C PHE A 182 -2.48 -7.29 26.26
N ASP A 183 -3.29 -8.22 25.80
CA ASP A 183 -3.94 -9.21 26.66
C ASP A 183 -3.00 -10.39 26.99
N LYS A 184 -3.50 -11.33 27.79
CA LYS A 184 -2.74 -12.54 28.17
C LYS A 184 -2.43 -13.47 27.00
N SER A 185 -3.15 -13.35 25.89
CA SER A 185 -2.94 -14.12 24.66
C SER A 185 -1.90 -13.46 23.74
N GLY A 186 -1.41 -12.27 24.10
CA GLY A 186 -0.48 -11.50 23.29
C GLY A 186 -1.14 -10.73 22.15
N LYS A 187 -2.47 -10.58 22.13
CA LYS A 187 -3.19 -9.71 21.21
C LYS A 187 -3.34 -8.31 21.80
N LEU A 188 -3.30 -7.31 20.92
CA LEU A 188 -3.59 -5.94 21.29
C LEU A 188 -5.11 -5.77 21.47
N GLY A 189 -5.54 -5.39 22.66
CA GLY A 189 -6.90 -4.98 22.96
C GLY A 189 -7.05 -3.47 22.83
N PHE A 190 -8.25 -3.00 22.49
CA PHE A 190 -8.58 -1.59 22.45
C PHE A 190 -9.86 -1.30 23.23
N LYS A 191 -9.74 -0.44 24.26
CA LYS A 191 -10.85 0.01 25.10
C LYS A 191 -11.32 1.38 24.63
N GLU A 192 -12.31 1.38 23.74
CA GLU A 192 -12.83 2.60 23.10
C GLU A 192 -13.25 3.66 24.10
N ASP A 193 -13.99 3.29 25.17
CA ASP A 193 -14.43 4.21 26.21
C ASP A 193 -13.28 4.93 26.92
N LYS A 194 -12.17 4.21 27.15
CA LYS A 194 -10.98 4.78 27.79
C LYS A 194 -10.29 5.76 26.87
N PHE A 195 -10.24 5.43 25.57
CA PHE A 195 -9.67 6.29 24.55
C PHE A 195 -10.49 7.56 24.35
N GLN A 196 -11.81 7.46 24.26
CA GLN A 196 -12.70 8.63 24.15
C GLN A 196 -12.54 9.57 25.35
N LYS A 197 -12.53 9.06 26.56
CA LYS A 197 -12.30 9.87 27.77
C LYS A 197 -10.91 10.54 27.77
N ALA A 198 -9.91 9.91 27.19
CA ALA A 198 -8.60 10.53 27.03
C ALA A 198 -8.64 11.66 25.98
N LEU A 199 -9.32 11.45 24.86
CA LEU A 199 -9.52 12.49 23.81
C LEU A 199 -10.29 13.71 24.35
N GLU A 200 -11.32 13.51 25.17
CA GLU A 200 -12.06 14.61 25.81
C GLU A 200 -11.18 15.49 26.69
N LYS A 201 -10.13 14.91 27.30
CA LYS A 201 -9.19 15.63 28.17
C LYS A 201 -8.12 16.37 27.38
N ASP A 202 -7.59 15.75 26.31
CA ASP A 202 -6.46 16.27 25.55
C ASP A 202 -6.43 15.74 24.12
N PHE A 203 -7.36 16.19 23.31
CA PHE A 203 -7.42 15.79 21.91
C PHE A 203 -6.16 16.17 21.14
N SER A 204 -5.70 17.42 21.30
CA SER A 204 -4.57 17.97 20.54
C SER A 204 -3.27 17.21 20.85
N GLY A 205 -2.98 16.99 22.14
CA GLY A 205 -1.79 16.25 22.54
C GLY A 205 -1.81 14.80 22.10
N ILE A 206 -2.96 14.12 22.16
CA ILE A 206 -3.09 12.75 21.67
C ILE A 206 -2.96 12.70 20.16
N ALA A 207 -3.59 13.63 19.43
CA ALA A 207 -3.49 13.72 17.98
C ALA A 207 -2.03 13.93 17.53
N GLU A 208 -1.33 14.85 18.16
CA GLU A 208 0.10 15.08 17.92
C GLU A 208 0.96 13.85 18.29
N GLY A 209 0.70 13.24 19.43
CA GLY A 209 1.40 12.03 19.86
C GLY A 209 1.20 10.85 18.91
N ILE A 210 0.03 10.73 18.27
CA ILE A 210 -0.20 9.67 17.28
C ILE A 210 0.36 10.05 15.91
N SER A 211 0.10 11.26 15.40
CA SER A 211 0.38 11.65 14.01
C SER A 211 1.54 12.64 13.85
N GLY A 212 2.06 13.20 14.91
CA GLY A 212 3.15 14.18 14.91
C GLY A 212 4.50 13.60 14.48
N PRO A 213 5.50 14.48 14.31
CA PRO A 213 6.81 14.09 13.77
C PRO A 213 7.61 13.14 14.67
N TYR A 214 7.28 13.07 15.96
CA TYR A 214 7.89 12.15 16.94
C TYR A 214 6.88 11.10 17.44
N GLY A 215 5.68 11.10 16.86
CA GLY A 215 4.56 10.28 17.29
C GLY A 215 4.64 8.83 16.81
N LEU A 216 3.62 8.06 17.24
CA LEU A 216 3.51 6.63 16.98
C LEU A 216 3.54 6.30 15.47
N ALA A 217 2.79 7.05 14.66
CA ALA A 217 2.72 6.80 13.22
C ALA A 217 4.07 6.99 12.53
N TYR A 218 4.86 7.98 12.95
CA TYR A 218 6.22 8.18 12.45
C TYR A 218 7.13 7.01 12.82
N GLN A 219 7.11 6.57 14.07
CA GLN A 219 7.92 5.45 14.55
C GLN A 219 7.56 4.14 13.84
N LEU A 220 6.27 3.85 13.71
CA LEU A 220 5.78 2.69 12.94
C LEU A 220 6.23 2.74 11.49
N ARG A 221 6.02 3.88 10.81
CA ARG A 221 6.45 4.06 9.42
C ARG A 221 7.94 3.83 9.24
N THR A 222 8.76 4.43 10.09
CA THR A 222 10.22 4.29 10.03
C THR A 222 10.65 2.84 10.25
N THR A 223 10.03 2.16 11.20
CA THR A 223 10.30 0.75 11.49
C THR A 223 9.90 -0.12 10.30
N ILE A 224 8.69 0.05 9.76
CA ILE A 224 8.20 -0.73 8.62
C ILE A 224 9.08 -0.48 7.38
N GLN A 225 9.45 0.77 7.11
CA GLN A 225 10.35 1.10 6.01
C GLN A 225 11.71 0.42 6.14
N GLY A 226 12.27 0.32 7.34
CA GLY A 226 13.51 -0.42 7.59
C GLY A 226 13.45 -1.90 7.17
N TYR A 227 12.27 -2.50 7.20
CA TYR A 227 12.06 -3.88 6.73
C TYR A 227 11.68 -3.98 5.26
N THR A 228 10.85 -3.05 4.74
CA THR A 228 10.19 -3.17 3.44
C THR A 228 10.79 -2.33 2.32
N GLN A 229 11.69 -1.39 2.64
CA GLN A 229 12.29 -0.51 1.63
C GLN A 229 12.97 -1.30 0.53
N SER A 230 12.63 -0.99 -0.72
CA SER A 230 13.20 -1.67 -1.88
C SER A 230 14.73 -1.51 -1.94
N GLY A 231 15.45 -2.61 -2.10
CA GLY A 231 16.91 -2.67 -2.24
C GLY A 231 17.72 -2.57 -0.94
N THR A 232 17.20 -1.91 0.09
CA THR A 232 17.92 -1.67 1.37
C THR A 232 17.19 -2.23 2.58
N GLY A 233 15.90 -2.50 2.47
CA GLY A 233 15.11 -3.11 3.53
C GLY A 233 15.54 -4.54 3.82
N LEU A 234 15.46 -4.95 5.08
CA LEU A 234 15.92 -6.26 5.55
C LEU A 234 15.28 -7.42 4.77
N LEU A 235 13.99 -7.33 4.44
CA LEU A 235 13.30 -8.37 3.67
C LEU A 235 13.80 -8.45 2.21
N GLY A 236 14.06 -7.31 1.57
CA GLY A 236 14.60 -7.27 0.21
C GLY A 236 16.01 -7.83 0.10
N VAL A 237 16.89 -7.48 1.04
CA VAL A 237 18.26 -8.01 1.13
C VAL A 237 18.24 -9.53 1.33
N ARG A 238 17.32 -10.01 2.19
CA ARG A 238 17.17 -11.45 2.43
C ARG A 238 16.64 -12.19 1.22
N GLU A 239 15.62 -11.66 0.56
CA GLU A 239 15.11 -12.24 -0.69
C GLU A 239 16.23 -12.40 -1.73
N GLN A 240 17.03 -11.35 -1.92
CA GLN A 240 18.18 -11.38 -2.82
C GLN A 240 19.21 -12.45 -2.40
N GLY A 241 19.49 -12.57 -1.10
CA GLY A 241 20.39 -13.61 -0.57
C GLY A 241 19.88 -15.03 -0.84
N ILE A 242 18.58 -15.27 -0.67
CA ILE A 242 17.96 -16.56 -0.99
C ILE A 242 18.02 -16.85 -2.49
N ARG A 243 17.69 -15.89 -3.35
CA ARG A 243 17.79 -16.01 -4.81
C ARG A 243 19.21 -16.36 -5.26
N SER A 244 20.22 -15.71 -4.66
CA SER A 244 21.63 -16.00 -4.94
C SER A 244 22.02 -17.43 -4.54
N ARG A 245 21.52 -17.91 -3.39
CA ARG A 245 21.76 -19.32 -2.97
C ARG A 245 21.08 -20.33 -3.89
N ILE A 246 19.86 -20.05 -4.32
CA ILE A 246 19.15 -20.90 -5.30
C ILE A 246 19.97 -20.99 -6.59
N SER A 247 20.41 -19.86 -7.15
CA SER A 247 21.24 -19.83 -8.36
C SER A 247 22.56 -20.58 -8.21
N GLU A 248 23.19 -20.51 -7.04
CA GLU A 248 24.40 -21.28 -6.75
C GLU A 248 24.12 -22.78 -6.66
N MET A 249 23.02 -23.18 -6.01
CA MET A 249 22.61 -24.58 -5.96
C MET A 249 22.30 -25.13 -7.35
N ASP A 250 21.61 -24.37 -8.20
CA ASP A 250 21.32 -24.76 -9.58
C ASP A 250 22.62 -25.02 -10.37
N ARG A 251 23.60 -24.12 -10.25
CA ARG A 251 24.94 -24.35 -10.87
C ARG A 251 25.62 -25.63 -10.36
N GLN A 252 25.54 -25.88 -9.05
CA GLN A 252 26.13 -27.12 -8.47
C GLN A 252 25.39 -28.36 -8.95
N ILE A 253 24.07 -28.31 -9.12
CA ILE A 253 23.27 -29.39 -9.68
C ILE A 253 23.72 -29.68 -11.13
N ASP A 254 23.81 -28.62 -11.96
CA ASP A 254 24.26 -28.74 -13.36
C ASP A 254 25.67 -29.35 -13.46
N GLU A 255 26.62 -28.90 -12.65
CA GLU A 255 27.96 -29.45 -12.60
C GLU A 255 27.95 -30.90 -12.18
N LYS A 256 27.20 -31.28 -11.15
CA LYS A 256 27.08 -32.67 -10.70
C LYS A 256 26.41 -33.54 -11.77
N THR A 257 25.38 -33.05 -12.43
CA THR A 257 24.70 -33.74 -13.52
C THR A 257 25.66 -34.02 -14.67
N LYS A 258 26.43 -33.02 -15.12
CA LYS A 258 27.47 -33.20 -16.14
C LYS A 258 28.54 -34.23 -15.73
N ARG A 259 28.99 -34.20 -14.47
CA ARG A 259 29.93 -35.20 -13.95
C ARG A 259 29.36 -36.62 -13.97
N LEU A 260 28.04 -36.74 -13.63
CA LEU A 260 27.36 -38.04 -13.69
C LEU A 260 27.24 -38.55 -15.13
N GLU A 261 26.88 -37.69 -16.08
CA GLU A 261 26.83 -38.03 -17.51
C GLU A 261 28.19 -38.55 -18.03
N VAL A 262 29.29 -37.81 -17.74
CA VAL A 262 30.62 -38.20 -18.10
C VAL A 262 31.00 -39.55 -17.44
N ARG A 263 30.62 -39.75 -16.18
CA ARG A 263 30.86 -41.01 -15.47
C ARG A 263 30.08 -42.17 -16.08
N GLN A 264 28.81 -41.94 -16.40
CA GLN A 264 27.95 -42.91 -17.08
C GLN A 264 28.56 -43.32 -18.43
N GLN A 265 28.99 -42.35 -19.25
CA GLN A 265 29.63 -42.61 -20.53
C GLN A 265 30.91 -43.43 -20.36
N SER A 266 31.77 -43.03 -19.40
CA SER A 266 33.01 -43.76 -19.10
C SER A 266 32.74 -45.21 -18.67
N LEU A 267 31.71 -45.45 -17.85
CA LEU A 267 31.30 -46.81 -17.46
C LEU A 267 30.79 -47.60 -18.65
N THR A 268 29.95 -47.00 -19.51
CA THR A 268 29.43 -47.62 -20.73
C THR A 268 30.59 -48.03 -21.65
N ASP A 269 31.58 -47.15 -21.86
CA ASP A 269 32.76 -47.44 -22.65
C ASP A 269 33.61 -48.57 -22.03
N GLN A 270 33.74 -48.61 -20.69
CA GLN A 270 34.45 -49.72 -20.01
C GLN A 270 33.71 -51.03 -20.18
N PHE A 271 32.37 -51.05 -20.03
CA PHE A 271 31.58 -52.27 -20.27
C PHE A 271 31.69 -52.75 -21.72
N SER A 272 31.60 -51.85 -22.69
CA SER A 272 31.78 -52.23 -24.12
C SER A 272 33.15 -52.83 -24.42
N ARG A 273 34.20 -52.28 -23.80
CA ARG A 273 35.56 -52.86 -23.91
C ARG A 273 35.69 -54.28 -23.27
N LEU A 274 35.06 -54.43 -22.07
CA LEU A 274 34.99 -55.70 -21.38
C LEU A 274 34.22 -56.74 -22.19
N GLU A 275 33.08 -56.39 -22.76
CA GLU A 275 32.30 -57.25 -23.64
C GLU A 275 33.09 -57.63 -24.89
N GLY A 276 33.82 -56.70 -25.52
CA GLY A 276 34.70 -56.95 -26.62
C GLY A 276 35.85 -57.97 -26.25
N SER A 277 36.48 -57.72 -25.10
CA SER A 277 37.52 -58.62 -24.59
C SER A 277 36.98 -60.00 -24.27
N LEU A 278 35.80 -60.10 -23.68
CA LEU A 278 35.16 -61.39 -23.40
C LEU A 278 34.80 -62.15 -24.68
N ALA A 279 34.31 -61.46 -25.72
CA ALA A 279 34.01 -62.05 -27.01
C ALA A 279 35.30 -62.54 -27.73
N ASP A 280 36.41 -61.79 -27.59
CA ASP A 280 37.72 -62.22 -28.09
C ASP A 280 38.26 -63.42 -27.35
N MET A 281 38.13 -63.46 -26.02
CA MET A 281 38.53 -64.65 -25.23
C MET A 281 37.68 -65.89 -25.58
N GLN A 282 36.37 -65.72 -25.80
CA GLN A 282 35.49 -66.79 -26.24
C GLN A 282 35.86 -67.31 -27.63
N ARG A 283 36.20 -66.41 -28.58
CA ARG A 283 36.68 -66.76 -29.90
C ARG A 283 38.03 -67.57 -29.83
N GLN A 284 38.96 -67.09 -29.01
CA GLN A 284 40.23 -67.78 -28.78
C GLN A 284 40.03 -69.16 -28.14
N GLY A 285 39.14 -69.28 -27.14
CA GLY A 285 38.79 -70.55 -26.51
C GLY A 285 38.13 -71.50 -27.49
N ALA A 286 37.25 -71.07 -28.37
CA ALA A 286 36.65 -71.87 -29.42
C ALA A 286 37.70 -72.32 -30.46
N ALA A 287 38.69 -71.47 -30.82
CA ALA A 287 39.75 -71.79 -31.70
C ALA A 287 40.72 -72.88 -31.08
N LEU A 288 41.00 -72.75 -29.78
CA LEU A 288 41.80 -73.78 -29.05
C LEU A 288 41.06 -75.12 -28.93
N GLN A 289 39.73 -75.09 -28.71
CA GLN A 289 38.96 -76.35 -28.76
C GLN A 289 38.95 -76.99 -30.14
N GLY A 290 38.92 -76.18 -31.22
CA GLY A 290 39.05 -76.68 -32.59
C GLY A 290 40.41 -77.29 -32.88
N LEU A 291 41.45 -76.73 -32.29
CA LEU A 291 42.85 -77.35 -32.42
C LEU A 291 43.03 -78.52 -31.50
N GLY A 292 42.39 -78.58 -30.32
CA GLY A 292 42.48 -79.76 -29.41
C GLY A 292 41.60 -80.92 -29.84
N GLY A 293 40.59 -80.73 -30.69
CA GLY A 293 39.76 -81.79 -31.29
C GLY A 293 40.43 -82.52 -32.47
N GLY A 294 41.61 -82.08 -32.94
CA GLY A 294 42.41 -82.69 -33.99
C GLY A 294 43.34 -83.79 -33.52
N GLY A 295 43.18 -84.38 -32.31
CA GLY A 295 43.96 -85.48 -31.74
C GLY A 295 43.71 -86.84 -32.40
N GLY A 296 43.50 -86.88 -33.73
CA GLY A 296 43.34 -88.11 -34.52
C GLY A 296 44.61 -88.61 -35.23
N LEU A 297 45.79 -87.99 -35.03
CA LEU A 297 47.01 -88.36 -35.73
C LEU A 297 48.03 -89.19 -34.91
N THR A 298 47.77 -89.52 -33.67
CA THR A 298 48.66 -90.37 -32.84
C THR A 298 48.32 -91.83 -32.85
N GLN A 299 47.26 -92.28 -33.57
CA GLN A 299 46.86 -93.68 -33.65
C GLN A 299 47.33 -94.40 -34.93
N GLN A 300 48.10 -93.73 -35.80
CA GLN A 300 48.55 -94.30 -37.03
C GLN A 300 50.08 -94.62 -37.07
N LEU A 301 50.83 -94.43 -35.97
CA LEU A 301 52.26 -94.70 -35.88
C LEU A 301 52.68 -95.83 -34.89
N LEU A 302 51.75 -96.59 -34.32
CA LEU A 302 52.04 -97.72 -33.43
C LEU A 302 51.36 -99.04 -33.88
N GLY A 303 51.17 -99.25 -35.16
CA GLY A 303 50.70 -100.50 -35.74
C GLY A 303 51.48 -100.91 -36.96
N GLY A 304 52.70 -101.46 -36.71
CA GLY A 304 53.52 -102.07 -37.71
C GLY A 304 54.68 -102.78 -37.08
#